data_32f9b08d637d8e810adb9c03624e7564
#
_entry.id   32f9b08d637d8e810adb9c03624e7564
#
_cell.length_a   1.000
_cell.length_b   1.000
_cell.length_c   1.000
_cell.angle_alpha   90.00
_cell.angle_beta   90.00
_cell.angle_gamma   90.00
#
_symmetry.space_group_name_H-M   'P 1'
#
loop_
_entity.id
_entity.type
_entity.pdbx_description
1 polymer ?
#
loop_
_entity_poly.entity_id
_entity_poly.type
_entity_poly.pdbx_seq_one_letter_code
_entity_poly.pdbx_strand_id
1 'polypeptide(L)'
;MVKSFQGVRMAEPKKAPIPQILVKEYMSTNLITFKPDDTIDQVMEVFSKRKISGAPVVDASGALIGIISEVDCLKEIIKGKYTNTPKFPGKVSEHMTTDVITLSPDLSIFDAASQFLEHKIRRFPVMKDGRLLGQISLSDIIRAFPTLRQTTW
;
A
#
# COMPACT_ATOMS: atom_id res chain seq x y z
N MET A 1 -8.68 -10.92 4.04
CA MET A 1 -8.94 -11.20 2.61
C MET A 1 -8.45 -10.03 1.78
N VAL A 2 -7.68 -10.30 0.76
CA VAL A 2 -7.17 -9.28 -0.14
C VAL A 2 -8.18 -9.03 -1.25
N LYS A 3 -8.60 -7.78 -1.43
CA LYS A 3 -9.52 -7.38 -2.50
C LYS A 3 -8.77 -6.62 -3.57
N SER A 4 -9.04 -6.95 -4.83
CA SER A 4 -8.43 -6.28 -5.97
C SER A 4 -9.44 -5.36 -6.65
N PHE A 5 -9.02 -4.13 -6.91
CA PHE A 5 -9.84 -3.16 -7.66
C PHE A 5 -9.27 -3.00 -9.07
N GLN A 6 -10.11 -3.20 -10.07
CA GLN A 6 -9.71 -3.09 -11.48
C GLN A 6 -10.19 -1.82 -12.16
N GLY A 7 -10.89 -0.97 -11.45
CA GLY A 7 -11.44 0.26 -12.02
C GLY A 7 -12.73 0.04 -12.81
N VAL A 8 -13.54 1.04 -12.84
CA VAL A 8 -14.77 1.06 -13.66
C VAL A 8 -14.44 1.74 -14.97
N ARG A 9 -14.63 1.04 -16.09
CA ARG A 9 -14.58 1.68 -17.39
C ARG A 9 -15.83 2.53 -17.58
N MET A 10 -15.64 3.84 -17.56
CA MET A 10 -16.70 4.76 -17.98
C MET A 10 -16.77 4.79 -19.51
N ALA A 11 -17.99 4.85 -20.05
CA ALA A 11 -18.18 5.04 -21.49
C ALA A 11 -17.49 6.35 -21.89
N GLU A 12 -16.47 6.25 -22.72
CA GLU A 12 -15.67 7.40 -23.11
C GLU A 12 -16.41 8.30 -24.08
N PRO A 13 -16.38 9.63 -23.89
CA PRO A 13 -16.73 10.54 -24.95
C PRO A 13 -15.75 10.36 -26.11
N LYS A 14 -16.22 10.41 -27.35
CA LYS A 14 -15.44 10.23 -28.57
C LYS A 14 -14.42 11.35 -28.77
N LYS A 15 -13.42 11.45 -27.91
CA LYS A 15 -12.26 12.33 -28.08
C LYS A 15 -11.02 11.49 -28.38
N ALA A 16 -10.02 12.10 -29.03
CA ALA A 16 -8.73 11.47 -29.24
C ALA A 16 -8.20 10.88 -27.93
N PRO A 17 -7.62 9.67 -27.95
CA PRO A 17 -7.15 9.04 -26.73
C PRO A 17 -6.10 9.90 -26.05
N ILE A 18 -6.41 10.36 -24.84
CA ILE A 18 -5.44 11.00 -23.97
C ILE A 18 -4.49 9.90 -23.50
N PRO A 19 -3.15 10.07 -23.66
CA PRO A 19 -2.21 9.09 -23.13
C PRO A 19 -2.48 8.91 -21.65
N GLN A 20 -2.85 7.67 -21.25
CA GLN A 20 -3.11 7.36 -19.85
C GLN A 20 -1.80 7.05 -19.15
N ILE A 21 -1.56 7.73 -18.04
CA ILE A 21 -0.47 7.39 -17.15
C ILE A 21 -1.00 6.32 -16.20
N LEU A 22 -0.27 5.23 -16.10
CA LEU A 22 -0.68 4.05 -15.35
C LEU A 22 0.04 3.97 -14.01
N VAL A 23 -0.60 3.30 -13.06
CA VAL A 23 -0.05 3.06 -11.73
C VAL A 23 1.36 2.49 -11.80
N LYS A 24 1.63 1.54 -12.70
CA LYS A 24 2.95 0.90 -12.84
C LYS A 24 4.08 1.86 -13.17
N GLU A 25 3.78 3.04 -13.73
CA GLU A 25 4.79 4.03 -14.09
C GLU A 25 5.27 4.84 -12.88
N TYR A 26 4.50 4.88 -11.81
CA TYR A 26 4.80 5.68 -10.62
C TYR A 26 4.89 4.87 -9.32
N MET A 27 4.51 3.60 -9.33
CA MET A 27 4.62 2.74 -8.15
C MET A 27 6.07 2.49 -7.76
N SER A 28 6.30 2.24 -6.49
CA SER A 28 7.57 1.74 -5.99
C SER A 28 7.62 0.23 -6.15
N THR A 29 8.72 -0.28 -6.70
CA THR A 29 8.93 -1.73 -6.90
C THR A 29 9.95 -2.31 -5.93
N ASN A 30 10.76 -1.45 -5.30
CA ASN A 30 11.72 -1.87 -4.29
C ASN A 30 11.04 -1.93 -2.93
N LEU A 31 10.29 -3.00 -2.69
CA LEU A 31 9.45 -3.12 -1.51
C LEU A 31 10.18 -3.71 -0.31
N ILE A 32 9.92 -3.10 0.84
CA ILE A 32 10.20 -3.73 2.12
C ILE A 32 8.94 -4.49 2.51
N THR A 33 9.08 -5.76 2.83
CA THR A 33 7.97 -6.62 3.27
C THR A 33 8.30 -7.24 4.62
N PHE A 34 7.25 -7.60 5.35
CA PHE A 34 7.38 -8.31 6.61
C PHE A 34 6.68 -9.65 6.51
N LYS A 35 7.04 -10.53 7.43
CA LYS A 35 6.40 -11.84 7.59
C LYS A 35 5.50 -11.82 8.81
N PRO A 36 4.48 -12.69 8.88
CA PRO A 36 3.54 -12.69 10.02
C PRO A 36 4.22 -12.95 11.36
N ASP A 37 5.33 -13.67 11.37
CA ASP A 37 6.08 -13.97 12.60
C ASP A 37 7.11 -12.91 12.99
N ASP A 38 7.33 -11.91 12.18
CA ASP A 38 8.18 -10.77 12.55
C ASP A 38 7.57 -10.05 13.75
N THR A 39 8.43 -9.47 14.60
CA THR A 39 7.97 -8.75 15.78
C THR A 39 7.73 -7.29 15.49
N ILE A 40 6.88 -6.67 16.28
CA ILE A 40 6.64 -5.22 16.17
C ILE A 40 7.92 -4.41 16.44
N ASP A 41 8.80 -4.88 17.32
CA ASP A 41 10.11 -4.26 17.50
C ASP A 41 10.91 -4.19 16.20
N GLN A 42 10.93 -5.28 15.42
CA GLN A 42 11.59 -5.31 14.12
C GLN A 42 10.95 -4.35 13.13
N VAL A 43 9.63 -4.30 13.11
CA VAL A 43 8.89 -3.39 12.22
C VAL A 43 9.23 -1.94 12.54
N MET A 44 9.17 -1.55 13.81
CA MET A 44 9.47 -0.18 14.23
C MET A 44 10.89 0.24 13.90
N GLU A 45 11.85 -0.67 14.07
CA GLU A 45 13.23 -0.41 13.71
C GLU A 45 13.37 -0.11 12.21
N VAL A 46 12.75 -0.93 11.36
CA VAL A 46 12.78 -0.73 9.91
C VAL A 46 12.05 0.56 9.52
N PHE A 47 10.87 0.81 10.08
CA PHE A 47 10.12 2.04 9.80
C PHE A 47 10.94 3.29 10.14
N SER A 48 11.62 3.27 11.27
CA SER A 48 12.47 4.39 11.70
C SER A 48 13.68 4.59 10.78
N LYS A 49 14.40 3.51 10.46
CA LYS A 49 15.60 3.56 9.60
C LYS A 49 15.27 3.95 8.16
N ARG A 50 14.21 3.40 7.62
CA ARG A 50 13.83 3.59 6.21
C ARG A 50 12.86 4.75 6.02
N LYS A 51 12.38 5.36 7.08
CA LYS A 51 11.41 6.47 7.07
C LYS A 51 10.16 6.12 6.27
N ILE A 52 9.63 4.93 6.51
CA ILE A 52 8.38 4.45 5.94
C ILE A 52 7.34 4.28 7.04
N SER A 53 6.07 4.31 6.68
CA SER A 53 4.95 4.29 7.63
C SER A 53 4.06 3.06 7.50
N GLY A 54 4.39 2.17 6.60
CA GLY A 54 3.65 0.92 6.39
C GLY A 54 4.30 0.07 5.33
N ALA A 55 4.00 -1.22 5.36
CA ALA A 55 4.55 -2.18 4.42
C ALA A 55 3.66 -3.40 4.27
N PRO A 56 3.73 -4.08 3.11
CA PRO A 56 3.02 -5.33 2.90
C PRO A 56 3.56 -6.44 3.80
N VAL A 57 2.67 -7.33 4.20
CA VAL A 57 2.99 -8.56 4.92
C VAL A 57 2.76 -9.73 3.98
N VAL A 58 3.76 -10.56 3.80
CA VAL A 58 3.72 -11.70 2.90
C VAL A 58 3.98 -12.99 3.67
N ASP A 59 3.39 -14.09 3.21
CA ASP A 59 3.64 -15.42 3.77
C ASP A 59 4.92 -16.04 3.18
N ALA A 60 5.20 -17.28 3.56
CA ALA A 60 6.39 -18.01 3.11
C ALA A 60 6.43 -18.20 1.58
N SER A 61 5.29 -18.22 0.92
CA SER A 61 5.21 -18.32 -0.55
C SER A 61 5.33 -16.98 -1.27
N GLY A 62 5.40 -15.87 -0.51
CA GLY A 62 5.40 -14.52 -1.07
C GLY A 62 4.02 -13.95 -1.35
N ALA A 63 2.96 -14.65 -0.95
CA ALA A 63 1.59 -14.16 -1.12
C ALA A 63 1.29 -13.03 -0.12
N LEU A 64 0.62 -11.99 -0.59
CA LEU A 64 0.18 -10.87 0.24
C LEU A 64 -0.92 -11.34 1.20
N ILE A 65 -0.68 -11.19 2.50
CA ILE A 65 -1.64 -11.59 3.54
C ILE A 65 -2.10 -10.44 4.42
N GLY A 66 -1.46 -9.29 4.34
CA GLY A 66 -1.85 -8.14 5.16
C GLY A 66 -0.99 -6.92 4.90
N ILE A 67 -1.28 -5.87 5.66
CA ILE A 67 -0.46 -4.65 5.72
C ILE A 67 -0.23 -4.32 7.18
N ILE A 68 1.01 -3.96 7.52
CA ILE A 68 1.38 -3.44 8.84
C ILE A 68 1.72 -1.95 8.71
N SER A 69 1.23 -1.15 9.65
CA SER A 69 1.41 0.31 9.64
C SER A 69 1.90 0.83 10.98
N GLU A 70 2.28 2.11 11.00
CA GLU A 70 2.65 2.79 12.24
C GLU A 70 1.53 2.74 13.28
N VAL A 71 0.27 2.88 12.86
CA VAL A 71 -0.88 2.79 13.75
C VAL A 71 -0.95 1.40 14.42
N ASP A 72 -0.65 0.35 13.67
CA ASP A 72 -0.61 -1.01 14.22
C ASP A 72 0.50 -1.16 15.27
N CYS A 73 1.64 -0.53 15.05
CA CYS A 73 2.74 -0.50 16.03
C CYS A 73 2.32 0.20 17.33
N LEU A 74 1.53 1.29 17.23
CA LEU A 74 1.03 1.98 18.41
C LEU A 74 0.16 1.06 19.29
N LYS A 75 -0.59 0.16 18.69
CA LYS A 75 -1.39 -0.82 19.45
C LYS A 75 -0.52 -1.69 20.34
N GLU A 76 0.62 -2.14 19.84
CA GLU A 76 1.57 -2.92 20.62
C GLU A 76 2.22 -2.09 21.72
N ILE A 77 2.57 -0.83 21.42
CA ILE A 77 3.16 0.08 22.41
C ILE A 77 2.22 0.30 23.58
N ILE A 78 0.94 0.54 23.31
CA ILE A 78 -0.08 0.74 24.34
C ILE A 78 -0.26 -0.53 25.17
N LYS A 79 -0.31 -1.69 24.52
CA LYS A 79 -0.37 -2.98 25.21
C LYS A 79 0.84 -3.18 26.13
N GLY A 80 2.06 -2.85 25.66
CA GLY A 80 3.27 -2.94 26.45
C GLY A 80 3.26 -2.06 27.69
N LYS A 81 2.69 -0.86 27.60
CA LYS A 81 2.52 0.04 28.72
C LYS A 81 1.72 -0.58 29.86
N TYR A 82 0.63 -1.27 29.54
CA TYR A 82 -0.24 -1.91 30.54
C TYR A 82 0.42 -3.14 31.18
N THR A 83 1.28 -3.82 30.46
CA THR A 83 1.96 -5.00 30.96
C THR A 83 3.34 -4.70 31.57
N ASN A 84 3.77 -3.43 31.55
CA ASN A 84 5.08 -2.99 32.02
C ASN A 84 6.24 -3.77 31.35
N THR A 85 6.10 -4.05 30.10
CA THR A 85 7.07 -4.84 29.34
C THR A 85 7.98 -3.89 28.55
N PRO A 86 9.32 -3.95 28.72
CA PRO A 86 10.25 -3.03 28.05
C PRO A 86 10.49 -3.35 26.57
N LYS A 87 9.96 -4.46 26.08
CA LYS A 87 10.05 -4.90 24.70
C LYS A 87 8.66 -5.06 24.11
N PHE A 88 8.58 -5.02 22.79
CA PHE A 88 7.34 -5.17 22.05
C PHE A 88 7.40 -6.46 21.20
N PRO A 89 7.25 -7.64 21.85
CA PRO A 89 7.44 -8.95 21.20
C PRO A 89 6.24 -9.40 20.39
N GLY A 90 5.14 -8.65 20.41
CA GLY A 90 3.94 -8.97 19.64
C GLY A 90 4.28 -9.17 18.17
N LYS A 91 3.61 -10.13 17.53
CA LYS A 91 3.83 -10.47 16.14
C LYS A 91 3.07 -9.55 15.21
N VAL A 92 3.62 -9.36 14.01
CA VAL A 92 2.95 -8.64 12.93
C VAL A 92 1.53 -9.20 12.68
N SER A 93 1.39 -10.53 12.68
CA SER A 93 0.10 -11.20 12.47
C SER A 93 -0.98 -10.81 13.48
N GLU A 94 -0.59 -10.38 14.68
CA GLU A 94 -1.54 -9.98 15.73
C GLU A 94 -2.13 -8.58 15.49
N HIS A 95 -1.44 -7.75 14.71
CA HIS A 95 -1.79 -6.33 14.56
C HIS A 95 -2.04 -5.90 13.11
N MET A 96 -1.61 -6.68 12.12
CA MET A 96 -1.76 -6.33 10.70
C MET A 96 -3.22 -6.24 10.28
N THR A 97 -3.48 -5.41 9.28
CA THR A 97 -4.77 -5.37 8.59
C THR A 97 -4.81 -6.47 7.54
N THR A 98 -5.83 -7.32 7.58
CA THR A 98 -5.96 -8.46 6.66
C THR A 98 -6.94 -8.22 5.51
N ASP A 99 -7.87 -7.29 5.66
CA ASP A 99 -8.78 -6.89 4.57
C ASP A 99 -8.11 -5.81 3.74
N VAL A 100 -7.23 -6.24 2.83
CA VAL A 100 -6.38 -5.35 2.04
C VAL A 100 -7.00 -5.12 0.67
N ILE A 101 -7.15 -3.85 0.29
CA ILE A 101 -7.56 -3.45 -1.05
C ILE A 101 -6.30 -3.25 -1.87
N THR A 102 -6.26 -3.85 -3.06
CA THR A 102 -5.12 -3.77 -3.98
C THR A 102 -5.53 -3.10 -5.29
N LEU A 103 -4.57 -2.51 -5.98
CA LEU A 103 -4.80 -1.92 -7.29
C LEU A 103 -4.06 -2.70 -8.37
N SER A 104 -4.61 -2.67 -9.59
CA SER A 104 -3.94 -3.20 -10.77
C SER A 104 -2.83 -2.22 -11.23
N PRO A 105 -1.68 -2.73 -11.72
CA PRO A 105 -0.65 -1.87 -12.30
C PRO A 105 -1.12 -1.14 -13.57
N ASP A 106 -2.15 -1.67 -14.21
CA ASP A 106 -2.71 -1.11 -15.45
C ASP A 106 -3.84 -0.08 -15.21
N LEU A 107 -4.16 0.18 -13.95
CA LEU A 107 -5.11 1.22 -13.57
C LEU A 107 -4.53 2.59 -13.87
N SER A 108 -5.37 3.52 -14.37
CA SER A 108 -4.92 4.90 -14.60
C SER A 108 -4.65 5.63 -13.27
N ILE A 109 -3.77 6.61 -13.32
CA ILE A 109 -3.47 7.45 -12.15
C ILE A 109 -4.72 8.18 -11.65
N PHE A 110 -5.63 8.60 -12.54
CA PHE A 110 -6.88 9.24 -12.14
C PHE A 110 -7.79 8.28 -11.37
N ASP A 111 -7.94 7.06 -11.86
CA ASP A 111 -8.75 6.05 -11.17
C ASP A 111 -8.12 5.68 -9.84
N ALA A 112 -6.80 5.58 -9.79
CA ALA A 112 -6.08 5.35 -8.53
C ALA A 112 -6.31 6.48 -7.53
N ALA A 113 -6.22 7.75 -7.98
CA ALA A 113 -6.50 8.91 -7.14
C ALA A 113 -7.90 8.84 -6.52
N SER A 114 -8.91 8.43 -7.31
CA SER A 114 -10.27 8.26 -6.82
C SER A 114 -10.34 7.19 -5.73
N GLN A 115 -9.57 6.10 -5.84
CA GLN A 115 -9.52 5.06 -4.83
C GLN A 115 -8.92 5.56 -3.51
N PHE A 116 -7.90 6.41 -3.57
CA PHE A 116 -7.34 7.03 -2.36
C PHE A 116 -8.39 7.86 -1.62
N LEU A 117 -9.20 8.62 -2.35
CA LEU A 117 -10.26 9.43 -1.75
C LEU A 117 -11.39 8.58 -1.18
N GLU A 118 -11.80 7.54 -1.90
CA GLU A 118 -12.90 6.67 -1.50
C GLU A 118 -12.56 5.88 -0.23
N HIS A 119 -11.37 5.30 -0.16
CA HIS A 119 -10.97 4.43 0.94
C HIS A 119 -10.24 5.15 2.07
N LYS A 120 -9.85 6.41 1.88
CA LYS A 120 -9.16 7.23 2.88
C LYS A 120 -7.89 6.57 3.44
N ILE A 121 -7.15 5.89 2.58
CA ILE A 121 -5.88 5.27 2.93
C ILE A 121 -4.75 5.95 2.14
N ARG A 122 -3.51 5.72 2.57
CA ARG A 122 -2.34 6.43 2.03
C ARG A 122 -1.51 5.62 1.04
N ARG A 123 -1.78 4.34 0.92
CA ARG A 123 -1.05 3.44 0.02
C ARG A 123 -1.87 2.22 -0.32
N PHE A 124 -1.63 1.70 -1.51
CA PHE A 124 -2.20 0.44 -1.97
C PHE A 124 -1.10 -0.48 -2.45
N PRO A 125 -1.13 -1.76 -2.08
CA PRO A 125 -0.35 -2.75 -2.79
C PRO A 125 -0.82 -2.85 -4.24
N VAL A 126 0.12 -3.05 -5.15
CA VAL A 126 -0.16 -3.23 -6.57
C VAL A 126 0.07 -4.69 -6.91
N MET A 127 -0.96 -5.34 -7.40
CA MET A 127 -0.94 -6.78 -7.68
C MET A 127 -1.41 -7.08 -9.09
N LYS A 128 -0.81 -8.10 -9.68
CA LYS A 128 -1.24 -8.66 -10.96
C LYS A 128 -1.02 -10.17 -10.96
N ASP A 129 -2.03 -10.93 -11.39
CA ASP A 129 -1.97 -12.39 -11.49
C ASP A 129 -1.51 -13.06 -10.18
N GLY A 130 -2.02 -12.56 -9.04
CA GLY A 130 -1.69 -13.08 -7.72
C GLY A 130 -0.32 -12.68 -7.19
N ARG A 131 0.42 -11.83 -7.89
CA ARG A 131 1.77 -11.39 -7.50
C ARG A 131 1.76 -9.95 -7.01
N LEU A 132 2.48 -9.72 -5.92
CA LEU A 132 2.77 -8.37 -5.42
C LEU A 132 3.88 -7.77 -6.30
N LEU A 133 3.53 -6.75 -7.09
CA LEU A 133 4.46 -6.09 -8.00
C LEU A 133 5.09 -4.84 -7.40
N GLY A 134 4.35 -4.14 -6.58
CA GLY A 134 4.79 -2.86 -6.06
C GLY A 134 3.79 -2.29 -5.07
N GLN A 135 3.97 -1.02 -4.77
CA GLN A 135 3.09 -0.25 -3.91
C GLN A 135 2.97 1.15 -4.47
N ILE A 136 1.77 1.71 -4.46
CA ILE A 136 1.57 3.09 -4.83
C ILE A 136 1.06 3.88 -3.63
N SER A 137 1.68 5.03 -3.39
CA SER A 137 1.32 5.92 -2.29
C SER A 137 0.61 7.17 -2.80
N LEU A 138 -0.05 7.87 -1.88
CA LEU A 138 -0.63 9.17 -2.16
C LEU A 138 0.43 10.14 -2.73
N SER A 139 1.66 10.10 -2.19
CA SER A 139 2.77 10.92 -2.67
C SER A 139 3.15 10.60 -4.12
N ASP A 140 3.07 9.33 -4.53
CA ASP A 140 3.34 8.93 -5.91
C ASP A 140 2.33 9.54 -6.87
N ILE A 141 1.05 9.56 -6.48
CA ILE A 141 -0.01 10.19 -7.27
C ILE A 141 0.26 11.69 -7.44
N ILE A 142 0.60 12.37 -6.36
CA ILE A 142 0.91 13.81 -6.39
C ILE A 142 2.10 14.07 -7.32
N ARG A 143 3.12 13.21 -7.27
CA ARG A 143 4.31 13.34 -8.13
C ARG A 143 3.99 13.14 -9.62
N ALA A 144 2.99 12.35 -9.94
CA ALA A 144 2.55 12.11 -11.32
C ALA A 144 1.79 13.31 -11.92
N PHE A 145 1.25 14.19 -11.09
CA PHE A 145 0.33 15.25 -11.49
C PHE A 145 0.93 16.25 -12.51
N PRO A 146 2.18 16.72 -12.39
CA PRO A 146 2.78 17.61 -13.39
C PRO A 146 2.81 17.01 -14.80
N THR A 147 3.05 15.70 -14.92
CA THR A 147 3.02 14.98 -16.19
C THR A 147 1.61 14.93 -16.77
N LEU A 148 0.60 14.68 -15.94
CA LEU A 148 -0.80 14.72 -16.33
C LEU A 148 -1.20 16.11 -16.86
N ARG A 149 -0.71 17.15 -16.21
CA ARG A 149 -0.99 18.54 -16.57
C ARG A 149 -0.50 18.90 -17.98
N GLN A 150 0.64 18.34 -18.38
CA GLN A 150 1.20 18.57 -19.71
C GLN A 150 0.41 17.89 -20.83
N THR A 151 -0.32 16.84 -20.51
CA THR A 151 -1.03 16.02 -21.51
C THR A 151 -2.52 16.30 -21.60
N THR A 152 -3.10 16.97 -20.62
CA THR A 152 -4.56 17.11 -20.50
C THR A 152 -5.09 18.54 -20.62
N TRP A 153 -4.21 19.54 -20.64
CA TRP A 153 -4.62 20.97 -20.67
C TRP A 153 -4.06 21.74 -21.85
#